data_00038b7a5cf757ef55774abf8f542fd4
#
_entry.id   00038b7a5cf757ef55774abf8f542fd4
#
_cell.length_a   1.000
_cell.length_b   1.000
_cell.length_c   1.000
_cell.angle_alpha   90.00
_cell.angle_beta   90.00
_cell.angle_gamma   90.00
#
_symmetry.space_group_name_H-M   'P 1'
#
loop_
_entity.id
_entity.type
_entity.pdbx_description
1 polymer ?
#
loop_
_entity_poly.entity_id
_entity_poly.type
_entity_poly.pdbx_seq_one_letter_code
_entity_poly.pdbx_strand_id
1 'polypeptide(L)'
;MNTAGVPQVRILIVDDHPMVREGLRAMLSTASHLDVVGEAGTAHDAVAQAQALQPDVILLDIQLPDMDGVTALSQLKRVAATACVLMVTMHEDTAYMLQAVIAGAAGYIVKGVHRQELLTAIQTAVAGPPVTVPVLLGPRRHDGAAPLSSPPPRPTEALRPVERELLGLLARGLSNQAISAQMHWSLSTVKKAVRRLFALLQVSDRTQAVAEAMRRRLID
;
A
#
# COMPACT_ATOMS: atom_id res chain seq x y z
N MET A 1 -33.69 1.66 -29.37
CA MET A 1 -32.26 1.43 -29.54
C MET A 1 -31.79 0.65 -28.31
N ASN A 2 -31.43 -0.59 -28.55
CA ASN A 2 -31.14 -1.57 -27.51
C ASN A 2 -29.75 -1.24 -26.91
N THR A 3 -29.69 -0.64 -25.74
CA THR A 3 -28.45 -0.52 -24.97
C THR A 3 -28.14 -1.90 -24.39
N ALA A 4 -27.44 -2.72 -25.19
CA ALA A 4 -26.82 -3.92 -24.66
C ALA A 4 -25.97 -3.50 -23.47
N GLY A 5 -26.37 -3.91 -22.26
CA GLY A 5 -25.80 -3.44 -21.01
C GLY A 5 -24.32 -3.74 -20.97
N VAL A 6 -23.53 -2.71 -20.76
CA VAL A 6 -22.12 -2.85 -20.35
C VAL A 6 -22.16 -3.67 -19.05
N PRO A 7 -21.46 -4.82 -18.97
CA PRO A 7 -21.48 -5.62 -17.77
C PRO A 7 -21.04 -4.76 -16.58
N GLN A 8 -21.87 -4.71 -15.54
CA GLN A 8 -21.56 -3.95 -14.32
C GLN A 8 -20.45 -4.67 -13.56
N VAL A 9 -19.41 -3.92 -13.20
CA VAL A 9 -18.33 -4.40 -12.35
C VAL A 9 -18.74 -4.27 -10.89
N ARG A 10 -18.82 -5.38 -10.21
CA ARG A 10 -19.28 -5.49 -8.81
C ARG A 10 -18.10 -5.28 -7.86
N ILE A 11 -18.21 -4.30 -6.97
CA ILE A 11 -17.11 -3.85 -6.11
C ILE A 11 -17.48 -4.07 -4.64
N LEU A 12 -16.57 -4.69 -3.88
CA LEU A 12 -16.60 -4.74 -2.42
C LEU A 12 -15.54 -3.77 -1.87
N ILE A 13 -15.93 -2.86 -0.97
CA ILE A 13 -15.04 -1.92 -0.30
C ILE A 13 -14.74 -2.44 1.10
N VAL A 14 -13.44 -2.53 1.45
CA VAL A 14 -12.96 -3.02 2.75
C VAL A 14 -12.00 -2.01 3.36
N ASP A 15 -12.46 -1.30 4.38
CA ASP A 15 -11.69 -0.27 5.10
C ASP A 15 -12.33 -0.07 6.48
N ASP A 16 -11.56 0.06 7.54
CA ASP A 16 -12.09 0.25 8.91
C ASP A 16 -12.60 1.67 9.15
N HIS A 17 -12.22 2.63 8.29
CA HIS A 17 -12.64 4.03 8.41
C HIS A 17 -13.93 4.31 7.60
N PRO A 18 -15.08 4.60 8.24
CA PRO A 18 -16.34 4.87 7.53
C PRO A 18 -16.23 6.00 6.49
N MET A 19 -15.53 7.09 6.83
CA MET A 19 -15.33 8.23 5.94
C MET A 19 -14.58 7.85 4.65
N VAL A 20 -13.65 6.89 4.72
CA VAL A 20 -12.92 6.41 3.54
C VAL A 20 -13.86 5.59 2.66
N ARG A 21 -14.66 4.68 3.24
CA ARG A 21 -15.65 3.90 2.48
C ARG A 21 -16.66 4.80 1.79
N GLU A 22 -17.19 5.82 2.50
CA GLU A 22 -18.12 6.79 1.93
C GLU A 22 -17.47 7.56 0.77
N GLY A 23 -16.24 8.03 0.93
CA GLY A 23 -15.48 8.70 -0.12
C GLY A 23 -15.24 7.83 -1.34
N LEU A 24 -14.83 6.57 -1.16
CA LEU A 24 -14.66 5.61 -2.25
C LEU A 24 -16.00 5.34 -2.96
N ARG A 25 -17.09 5.10 -2.21
CA ARG A 25 -18.43 4.93 -2.77
C ARG A 25 -18.84 6.14 -3.61
N ALA A 26 -18.64 7.36 -3.10
CA ALA A 26 -18.96 8.58 -3.83
C ALA A 26 -18.17 8.72 -5.14
N MET A 27 -16.88 8.35 -5.14
CA MET A 27 -16.06 8.35 -6.36
C MET A 27 -16.55 7.33 -7.38
N LEU A 28 -16.95 6.13 -6.94
CA LEU A 28 -17.38 5.03 -7.79
C LEU A 28 -18.78 5.25 -8.37
N SER A 29 -19.70 5.85 -7.61
CA SER A 29 -21.09 6.09 -8.02
C SER A 29 -21.23 7.00 -9.25
N THR A 30 -20.16 7.72 -9.61
CA THR A 30 -20.15 8.58 -10.82
C THR A 30 -19.98 7.80 -12.11
N ALA A 31 -19.64 6.51 -12.04
CA ALA A 31 -19.44 5.64 -13.19
C ALA A 31 -20.54 4.57 -13.23
N SER A 32 -21.47 4.70 -14.16
CA SER A 32 -22.69 3.86 -14.25
C SER A 32 -22.44 2.36 -14.45
N HIS A 33 -21.23 1.98 -14.85
CA HIS A 33 -20.81 0.59 -15.06
C HIS A 33 -20.17 -0.03 -13.80
N LEU A 34 -20.02 0.72 -12.70
CA LEU A 34 -19.51 0.23 -11.43
C LEU A 34 -20.64 0.14 -10.40
N ASP A 35 -20.71 -0.96 -9.67
CA ASP A 35 -21.68 -1.19 -8.62
C ASP A 35 -21.00 -1.60 -7.31
N VAL A 36 -21.19 -0.82 -6.26
CA VAL A 36 -20.69 -1.14 -4.92
C VAL A 36 -21.69 -2.08 -4.25
N VAL A 37 -21.41 -3.38 -4.35
CA VAL A 37 -22.30 -4.44 -3.86
C VAL A 37 -22.18 -4.71 -2.36
N GLY A 38 -21.12 -4.21 -1.71
CA GLY A 38 -20.93 -4.39 -0.26
C GLY A 38 -19.85 -3.49 0.31
N GLU A 39 -19.86 -3.35 1.64
CA GLU A 39 -18.84 -2.67 2.43
C GLU A 39 -18.53 -3.47 3.69
N ALA A 40 -17.26 -3.54 4.07
CA ALA A 40 -16.81 -4.21 5.29
C ALA A 40 -15.82 -3.32 6.05
N GLY A 41 -15.92 -3.31 7.37
CA GLY A 41 -14.98 -2.62 8.26
C GLY A 41 -13.93 -3.54 8.87
N THR A 42 -14.03 -4.85 8.65
CA THR A 42 -13.13 -5.89 9.16
C THR A 42 -12.80 -6.90 8.07
N ALA A 43 -11.68 -7.60 8.22
CA ALA A 43 -11.31 -8.68 7.31
C ALA A 43 -12.30 -9.85 7.38
N HIS A 44 -12.82 -10.15 8.58
CA HIS A 44 -13.80 -11.21 8.79
C HIS A 44 -15.09 -10.96 8.01
N ASP A 45 -15.64 -9.75 8.13
CA ASP A 45 -16.84 -9.34 7.37
C ASP A 45 -16.56 -9.32 5.87
N ALA A 46 -15.38 -8.87 5.46
CA ALA A 46 -14.96 -8.85 4.07
C ALA A 46 -14.96 -10.25 3.45
N VAL A 47 -14.41 -11.25 4.15
CA VAL A 47 -14.38 -12.65 3.70
C VAL A 47 -15.80 -13.22 3.58
N ALA A 48 -16.65 -12.98 4.58
CA ALA A 48 -18.05 -13.42 4.54
C ALA A 48 -18.83 -12.78 3.37
N GLN A 49 -18.70 -11.46 3.19
CA GLN A 49 -19.35 -10.75 2.09
C GLN A 49 -18.78 -11.15 0.72
N ALA A 50 -17.47 -11.33 0.58
CA ALA A 50 -16.86 -11.77 -0.67
C ALA A 50 -17.36 -13.17 -1.09
N GLN A 51 -17.50 -14.07 -0.12
CA GLN A 51 -18.07 -15.40 -0.37
C GLN A 51 -19.53 -15.35 -0.83
N ALA A 52 -20.34 -14.49 -0.20
CA ALA A 52 -21.77 -14.38 -0.52
C ALA A 52 -22.02 -13.59 -1.81
N LEU A 53 -21.29 -12.50 -2.01
CA LEU A 53 -21.53 -11.55 -3.10
C LEU A 53 -20.75 -11.86 -4.37
N GLN A 54 -19.64 -12.61 -4.29
CA GLN A 54 -18.73 -12.89 -5.43
C GLN A 54 -18.44 -11.62 -6.24
N PRO A 55 -17.77 -10.61 -5.65
CA PRO A 55 -17.46 -9.37 -6.34
C PRO A 55 -16.40 -9.59 -7.44
N ASP A 56 -16.38 -8.72 -8.46
CA ASP A 56 -15.35 -8.70 -9.49
C ASP A 56 -14.08 -8.02 -9.01
N VAL A 57 -14.25 -6.98 -8.16
CA VAL A 57 -13.15 -6.20 -7.59
C VAL A 57 -13.35 -6.04 -6.09
N ILE A 58 -12.25 -6.15 -5.34
CA ILE A 58 -12.21 -5.86 -3.90
C ILE A 58 -11.19 -4.74 -3.69
N LEU A 59 -11.65 -3.61 -3.13
CA LEU A 59 -10.78 -2.55 -2.65
C LEU A 59 -10.46 -2.84 -1.19
N LEU A 60 -9.22 -3.23 -0.88
CA LEU A 60 -8.82 -3.76 0.43
C LEU A 60 -7.80 -2.85 1.12
N ASP A 61 -8.14 -2.33 2.29
CA ASP A 61 -7.15 -1.66 3.14
C ASP A 61 -6.10 -2.65 3.67
N ILE A 62 -4.88 -2.16 3.81
CA ILE A 62 -3.78 -2.90 4.41
C ILE A 62 -3.96 -3.03 5.93
N GLN A 63 -4.48 -2.00 6.57
CA GLN A 63 -4.63 -1.94 8.03
C GLN A 63 -6.09 -2.14 8.42
N LEU A 64 -6.43 -3.36 8.84
CA LEU A 64 -7.73 -3.69 9.40
C LEU A 64 -7.59 -4.01 10.89
N PRO A 65 -8.65 -3.82 11.69
CA PRO A 65 -8.56 -3.96 13.14
C PRO A 65 -8.35 -5.40 13.62
N ASP A 66 -8.79 -6.37 12.84
CA ASP A 66 -8.80 -7.80 13.17
C ASP A 66 -7.71 -8.61 12.46
N MET A 67 -7.16 -8.11 11.37
CA MET A 67 -6.17 -8.83 10.57
C MET A 67 -5.38 -7.87 9.67
N ASP A 68 -4.12 -8.18 9.36
CA ASP A 68 -3.38 -7.45 8.35
C ASP A 68 -3.92 -7.73 6.92
N GLY A 69 -3.85 -6.71 6.04
CA GLY A 69 -4.45 -6.79 4.72
C GLY A 69 -3.84 -7.86 3.81
N VAL A 70 -2.58 -8.26 3.99
CA VAL A 70 -1.94 -9.31 3.17
C VAL A 70 -2.49 -10.69 3.56
N THR A 71 -2.71 -10.90 4.85
CA THR A 71 -3.38 -12.12 5.35
C THR A 71 -4.83 -12.15 4.88
N ALA A 72 -5.55 -11.02 4.98
CA ALA A 72 -6.92 -10.88 4.49
C ALA A 72 -7.01 -11.16 2.97
N LEU A 73 -6.10 -10.63 2.17
CA LEU A 73 -5.98 -10.90 0.73
C LEU A 73 -5.92 -12.41 0.44
N SER A 74 -5.07 -13.13 1.19
CA SER A 74 -4.93 -14.58 1.00
C SER A 74 -6.23 -15.34 1.30
N GLN A 75 -7.00 -14.90 2.28
CA GLN A 75 -8.31 -15.49 2.60
C GLN A 75 -9.37 -15.13 1.55
N LEU A 76 -9.41 -13.87 1.12
CA LEU A 76 -10.32 -13.40 0.07
C LEU A 76 -10.11 -14.16 -1.24
N LYS A 77 -8.85 -14.42 -1.62
CA LYS A 77 -8.52 -15.22 -2.81
C LYS A 77 -8.99 -16.68 -2.74
N ARG A 78 -9.19 -17.22 -1.53
CA ARG A 78 -9.74 -18.58 -1.36
C ARG A 78 -11.25 -18.63 -1.58
N VAL A 79 -11.99 -17.59 -1.19
CA VAL A 79 -13.47 -17.56 -1.24
C VAL A 79 -13.99 -16.85 -2.50
N ALA A 80 -13.21 -15.98 -3.10
CA ALA A 80 -13.52 -15.24 -4.32
C ALA A 80 -12.29 -15.27 -5.27
N ALA A 81 -11.95 -16.44 -5.79
CA ALA A 81 -10.71 -16.67 -6.54
C ALA A 81 -10.58 -15.81 -7.81
N THR A 82 -11.69 -15.45 -8.43
CA THR A 82 -11.76 -14.63 -9.65
C THR A 82 -11.71 -13.13 -9.36
N ALA A 83 -11.96 -12.70 -8.11
CA ALA A 83 -11.96 -11.30 -7.75
C ALA A 83 -10.58 -10.67 -7.92
N CYS A 84 -10.52 -9.50 -8.54
CA CYS A 84 -9.32 -8.66 -8.60
C CYS A 84 -9.20 -7.88 -7.29
N VAL A 85 -8.17 -8.16 -6.47
CA VAL A 85 -7.98 -7.43 -5.21
C VAL A 85 -6.99 -6.29 -5.44
N LEU A 86 -7.46 -5.06 -5.23
CA LEU A 86 -6.66 -3.84 -5.24
C LEU A 86 -6.40 -3.40 -3.80
N MET A 87 -5.14 -3.37 -3.41
CA MET A 87 -4.76 -2.88 -2.08
C MET A 87 -4.89 -1.36 -2.04
N VAL A 88 -5.55 -0.83 -1.00
CA VAL A 88 -5.73 0.61 -0.79
C VAL A 88 -5.06 1.01 0.52
N THR A 89 -4.17 1.99 0.52
CA THR A 89 -3.34 2.28 1.69
C THR A 89 -2.97 3.75 1.83
N MET A 90 -2.69 4.18 3.05
CA MET A 90 -2.13 5.51 3.34
C MET A 90 -0.63 5.60 3.08
N HIS A 91 0.08 4.50 2.86
CA HIS A 91 1.54 4.44 2.83
C HIS A 91 2.08 3.82 1.55
N GLU A 92 3.09 4.46 0.97
CA GLU A 92 3.92 3.91 -0.12
C GLU A 92 5.04 3.02 0.47
N ASP A 93 4.68 1.93 1.16
CA ASP A 93 5.67 1.03 1.72
C ASP A 93 5.96 -0.10 0.72
N THR A 94 7.14 -0.05 0.14
CA THR A 94 7.58 -1.01 -0.89
C THR A 94 7.60 -2.46 -0.39
N ALA A 95 7.83 -2.68 0.91
CA ALA A 95 7.87 -4.02 1.49
C ALA A 95 6.45 -4.63 1.52
N TYR A 96 5.44 -3.86 1.95
CA TYR A 96 4.05 -4.30 1.90
C TYR A 96 3.54 -4.49 0.48
N MET A 97 3.96 -3.61 -0.44
CA MET A 97 3.61 -3.76 -1.85
C MET A 97 4.14 -5.07 -2.42
N LEU A 98 5.40 -5.41 -2.16
CA LEU A 98 5.98 -6.68 -2.63
C LEU A 98 5.25 -7.89 -2.04
N GLN A 99 4.94 -7.87 -0.75
CA GLN A 99 4.18 -8.93 -0.09
C GLN A 99 2.77 -9.08 -0.69
N ALA A 100 2.07 -7.97 -0.96
CA ALA A 100 0.76 -7.99 -1.59
C ALA A 100 0.80 -8.58 -3.01
N VAL A 101 1.83 -8.25 -3.79
CA VAL A 101 2.05 -8.82 -5.14
C VAL A 101 2.27 -10.34 -5.06
N ILE A 102 3.14 -10.79 -4.16
CA ILE A 102 3.40 -12.22 -3.95
C ILE A 102 2.12 -12.94 -3.49
N ALA A 103 1.30 -12.30 -2.68
CA ALA A 103 0.01 -12.83 -2.23
C ALA A 103 -1.10 -12.76 -3.30
N GLY A 104 -0.83 -12.19 -4.47
CA GLY A 104 -1.75 -12.16 -5.62
C GLY A 104 -2.64 -10.93 -5.71
N ALA A 105 -2.23 -9.78 -5.14
CA ALA A 105 -2.91 -8.50 -5.38
C ALA A 105 -2.83 -8.14 -6.86
N ALA A 106 -3.94 -7.64 -7.43
CA ALA A 106 -4.00 -7.17 -8.81
C ALA A 106 -3.42 -5.75 -8.97
N GLY A 107 -3.32 -4.99 -7.88
CA GLY A 107 -2.76 -3.65 -7.88
C GLY A 107 -2.66 -3.04 -6.49
N TYR A 108 -2.12 -1.83 -6.43
CA TYR A 108 -1.85 -1.09 -5.21
C TYR A 108 -2.15 0.39 -5.42
N ILE A 109 -3.00 0.96 -4.58
CA ILE A 109 -3.51 2.32 -4.68
C ILE A 109 -3.19 3.06 -3.38
N VAL A 110 -2.62 4.26 -3.46
CA VAL A 110 -2.41 5.12 -2.29
C VAL A 110 -3.69 5.90 -2.01
N LYS A 111 -4.19 5.90 -0.76
CA LYS A 111 -5.35 6.70 -0.34
C LYS A 111 -5.07 8.19 -0.63
N GLY A 112 -6.07 8.87 -1.20
CA GLY A 112 -5.91 10.26 -1.67
C GLY A 112 -5.63 10.40 -3.18
N VAL A 113 -5.65 9.30 -3.93
CA VAL A 113 -5.65 9.36 -5.41
C VAL A 113 -6.89 10.10 -5.92
N HIS A 114 -6.74 10.72 -7.08
CA HIS A 114 -7.89 11.31 -7.76
C HIS A 114 -8.83 10.24 -8.30
N ARG A 115 -10.12 10.60 -8.36
CA ARG A 115 -11.17 9.70 -8.89
C ARG A 115 -10.78 9.01 -10.20
N GLN A 116 -10.20 9.76 -11.14
CA GLN A 116 -9.82 9.24 -12.46
C GLN A 116 -8.80 8.09 -12.34
N GLU A 117 -7.87 8.22 -11.43
CA GLU A 117 -6.82 7.21 -11.18
C GLU A 117 -7.41 5.94 -10.58
N LEU A 118 -8.35 6.08 -9.61
CA LEU A 118 -9.07 4.95 -9.04
C LEU A 118 -9.86 4.20 -10.13
N LEU A 119 -10.61 4.91 -10.98
CA LEU A 119 -11.37 4.32 -12.08
C LEU A 119 -10.46 3.60 -13.07
N THR A 120 -9.32 4.20 -13.41
CA THR A 120 -8.33 3.58 -14.31
C THR A 120 -7.74 2.31 -13.71
N ALA A 121 -7.43 2.30 -12.41
CA ALA A 121 -6.93 1.11 -11.71
C ALA A 121 -7.92 -0.04 -11.76
N ILE A 122 -9.20 0.24 -11.47
CA ILE A 122 -10.27 -0.76 -11.51
C ILE A 122 -10.43 -1.32 -12.93
N GLN A 123 -10.49 -0.45 -13.94
CA GLN A 123 -10.61 -0.87 -15.35
C GLN A 123 -9.42 -1.74 -15.77
N THR A 124 -8.20 -1.36 -15.40
CA THR A 124 -6.99 -2.12 -15.70
C THR A 124 -7.01 -3.49 -15.02
N ALA A 125 -7.46 -3.55 -13.76
CA ALA A 125 -7.53 -4.79 -13.01
C ALA A 125 -8.54 -5.79 -13.60
N VAL A 126 -9.67 -5.28 -14.11
CA VAL A 126 -10.73 -6.11 -14.71
C VAL A 126 -10.40 -6.52 -16.15
N ALA A 127 -9.74 -5.66 -16.93
CA ALA A 127 -9.46 -5.90 -18.36
C ALA A 127 -8.22 -6.77 -18.61
N GLY A 128 -7.32 -6.91 -17.62
CA GLY A 128 -6.03 -7.56 -17.81
C GLY A 128 -5.96 -9.02 -17.35
N PRO A 129 -5.03 -9.84 -17.90
CA PRO A 129 -4.56 -11.01 -17.18
C PRO A 129 -3.98 -10.56 -15.82
N PRO A 130 -3.90 -11.44 -14.78
CA PRO A 130 -3.37 -11.04 -13.49
C PRO A 130 -2.00 -10.37 -13.70
N VAL A 131 -2.00 -9.04 -13.53
CA VAL A 131 -0.84 -8.21 -13.89
C VAL A 131 0.24 -8.47 -12.84
N THR A 132 1.35 -8.99 -13.29
CA THR A 132 2.56 -9.24 -12.48
C THR A 132 3.28 -7.93 -12.10
N VAL A 133 2.71 -6.78 -12.45
CA VAL A 133 3.25 -5.46 -12.11
C VAL A 133 2.13 -4.62 -11.49
N PRO A 134 2.21 -4.29 -10.20
CA PRO A 134 1.21 -3.45 -9.55
C PRO A 134 1.16 -2.08 -10.21
N VAL A 135 -0.03 -1.63 -10.56
CA VAL A 135 -0.24 -0.25 -10.98
C VAL A 135 -0.12 0.63 -9.74
N LEU A 136 1.03 1.28 -9.57
CA LEU A 136 1.24 2.31 -8.57
C LEU A 136 0.49 3.56 -8.99
N LEU A 137 -0.66 3.80 -8.38
CA LEU A 137 -1.39 5.06 -8.52
C LEU A 137 -1.29 5.81 -7.18
N GLY A 138 -0.52 6.88 -7.19
CA GLY A 138 -0.40 7.83 -6.10
C GLY A 138 -0.48 9.25 -6.63
N PRO A 139 -0.77 10.27 -5.79
CA PRO A 139 -0.81 11.66 -6.24
C PRO A 139 0.55 12.03 -6.84
N ARG A 140 0.57 12.25 -8.14
CA ARG A 140 1.72 12.83 -8.80
C ARG A 140 1.90 14.23 -8.23
N ARG A 141 2.97 14.45 -7.46
CA ARG A 141 3.42 15.81 -7.18
C ARG A 141 3.74 16.44 -8.53
N HIS A 142 2.98 17.47 -8.89
CA HIS A 142 3.31 18.35 -10.00
C HIS A 142 4.55 19.16 -9.62
N ASP A 143 5.72 18.54 -9.73
CA ASP A 143 6.98 19.26 -9.84
C ASP A 143 7.74 18.59 -11.00
N GLY A 144 7.82 19.33 -12.09
CA GLY A 144 8.66 19.22 -13.28
C GLY A 144 9.14 17.84 -13.71
N ALA A 145 8.65 17.44 -14.85
CA ALA A 145 9.01 16.28 -15.64
C ALA A 145 10.45 15.77 -15.47
N ALA A 146 10.58 14.53 -14.96
CA ALA A 146 11.69 13.66 -15.31
C ALA A 146 11.15 12.25 -15.57
N PRO A 147 11.59 11.57 -16.66
CA PRO A 147 11.06 10.27 -17.06
C PRO A 147 11.39 9.20 -16.03
N LEU A 148 10.44 8.26 -15.85
CA LEU A 148 10.58 7.05 -15.04
C LEU A 148 11.64 6.12 -15.66
N SER A 149 12.89 6.41 -15.42
CA SER A 149 14.05 5.54 -15.65
C SER A 149 15.11 5.84 -14.62
N SER A 150 14.72 5.68 -13.32
CA SER A 150 15.74 5.55 -12.30
C SER A 150 15.89 4.05 -12.02
N PRO A 151 17.06 3.49 -12.30
CA PRO A 151 17.38 2.14 -11.87
C PRO A 151 17.27 2.05 -10.34
N PRO A 152 17.06 0.83 -9.77
CA PRO A 152 17.03 0.66 -8.33
C PRO A 152 18.30 1.30 -7.73
N PRO A 153 18.20 1.95 -6.55
CA PRO A 153 19.34 2.65 -5.97
C PRO A 153 20.55 1.71 -5.92
N ARG A 154 21.62 2.13 -6.56
CA ARG A 154 22.88 1.37 -6.55
C ARG A 154 23.35 1.26 -5.09
N PRO A 155 24.00 0.15 -4.71
CA PRO A 155 24.47 -0.08 -3.33
C PRO A 155 25.48 0.94 -2.79
N THR A 156 25.71 2.03 -3.47
CA THR A 156 26.75 3.06 -3.17
C THR A 156 26.18 4.45 -2.93
N GLU A 157 24.89 4.63 -2.68
CA GLU A 157 24.42 5.95 -2.23
C GLU A 157 24.87 6.16 -0.78
N ALA A 158 25.81 7.09 -0.59
CA ALA A 158 26.23 7.52 0.72
C ALA A 158 25.03 8.03 1.52
N LEU A 159 24.85 7.52 2.75
CA LEU A 159 23.79 7.95 3.65
C LEU A 159 23.81 9.48 3.77
N ARG A 160 22.64 10.10 3.64
CA ARG A 160 22.48 11.53 3.89
C ARG A 160 22.88 11.86 5.34
N PRO A 161 23.34 13.08 5.64
CA PRO A 161 23.73 13.45 7.00
C PRO A 161 22.69 13.09 8.06
N VAL A 162 21.41 13.35 7.78
CA VAL A 162 20.30 13.06 8.67
C VAL A 162 20.05 11.54 8.86
N GLU A 163 20.34 10.74 7.86
CA GLU A 163 20.22 9.26 7.96
C GLU A 163 21.38 8.67 8.78
N ARG A 164 22.55 9.27 8.68
CA ARG A 164 23.70 8.89 9.52
C ARG A 164 23.47 9.28 10.98
N GLU A 165 22.92 10.46 11.24
CA GLU A 165 22.54 10.88 12.59
C GLU A 165 21.49 9.92 13.19
N LEU A 166 20.43 9.62 12.45
CA LEU A 166 19.40 8.65 12.86
C LEU A 166 20.01 7.29 13.17
N LEU A 167 20.93 6.81 12.34
CA LEU A 167 21.62 5.54 12.52
C LEU A 167 22.48 5.53 13.79
N GLY A 168 23.17 6.64 14.08
CA GLY A 168 23.90 6.81 15.34
C GLY A 168 23.00 6.80 16.57
N LEU A 169 21.79 7.39 16.49
CA LEU A 169 20.81 7.33 17.57
C LEU A 169 20.27 5.91 17.78
N LEU A 170 20.04 5.18 16.70
CA LEU A 170 19.67 3.77 16.76
C LEU A 170 20.79 2.94 17.40
N ALA A 171 22.04 3.14 17.03
CA ALA A 171 23.19 2.42 17.59
C ALA A 171 23.34 2.64 19.10
N ARG A 172 23.05 3.86 19.58
CA ARG A 172 23.02 4.19 21.03
C ARG A 172 21.83 3.58 21.78
N GLY A 173 20.97 2.83 21.15
CA GLY A 173 19.86 2.15 21.80
C GLY A 173 18.61 3.02 22.04
N LEU A 174 18.53 4.25 21.52
CA LEU A 174 17.38 5.13 21.77
C LEU A 174 16.10 4.59 21.15
N SER A 175 15.00 4.61 21.90
CA SER A 175 13.68 4.27 21.38
C SER A 175 13.22 5.29 20.32
N ASN A 176 12.28 4.91 19.44
CA ASN A 176 11.72 5.85 18.46
C ASN A 176 11.11 7.10 19.11
N GLN A 177 10.61 6.98 20.34
CA GLN A 177 10.08 8.11 21.10
C GLN A 177 11.19 9.05 21.57
N ALA A 178 12.31 8.51 22.05
CA ALA A 178 13.48 9.29 22.42
C ALA A 178 14.11 9.97 21.20
N ILE A 179 14.20 9.28 20.08
CA ILE A 179 14.67 9.84 18.80
C ILE A 179 13.74 10.97 18.33
N SER A 180 12.43 10.80 18.44
CA SER A 180 11.42 11.83 18.13
C SER A 180 11.67 13.12 18.92
N ALA A 181 11.91 12.99 20.22
CA ALA A 181 12.23 14.14 21.08
C ALA A 181 13.57 14.79 20.69
N GLN A 182 14.61 14.01 20.43
CA GLN A 182 15.95 14.52 20.17
C GLN A 182 16.10 15.18 18.79
N MET A 183 15.43 14.63 17.76
CA MET A 183 15.46 15.18 16.41
C MET A 183 14.36 16.23 16.16
N HIS A 184 13.50 16.51 17.15
CA HIS A 184 12.33 17.37 17.02
C HIS A 184 11.39 16.93 15.88
N TRP A 185 11.26 15.62 15.69
CA TRP A 185 10.40 15.02 14.68
C TRP A 185 9.15 14.42 15.32
N SER A 186 8.09 14.25 14.52
CA SER A 186 6.96 13.45 14.97
C SER A 186 7.35 11.97 15.06
N LEU A 187 6.68 11.20 15.93
CA LEU A 187 6.93 9.76 16.06
C LEU A 187 6.69 9.02 14.73
N SER A 188 5.72 9.45 13.94
CA SER A 188 5.45 8.92 12.60
C SER A 188 6.59 9.20 11.64
N THR A 189 7.18 10.40 11.68
CA THR A 189 8.36 10.77 10.88
C THR A 189 9.55 9.89 11.22
N VAL A 190 9.80 9.65 12.52
CA VAL A 190 10.89 8.76 12.96
C VAL A 190 10.67 7.34 12.45
N LYS A 191 9.47 6.77 12.64
CA LYS A 191 9.15 5.42 12.14
C LYS A 191 9.37 5.30 10.63
N LYS A 192 8.95 6.30 9.85
CA LYS A 192 9.15 6.35 8.41
C LYS A 192 10.63 6.41 8.03
N ALA A 193 11.41 7.25 8.72
CA ALA A 193 12.85 7.39 8.48
C ALA A 193 13.63 6.12 8.84
N VAL A 194 13.28 5.45 9.94
CA VAL A 194 13.88 4.17 10.35
C VAL A 194 13.60 3.08 9.31
N ARG A 195 12.36 2.94 8.83
CA ARG A 195 12.03 1.98 7.77
C ARG A 195 12.83 2.24 6.49
N ARG A 196 12.91 3.50 6.06
CA ARG A 196 13.72 3.87 4.91
C ARG A 196 15.20 3.50 5.10
N LEU A 197 15.74 3.73 6.29
CA LEU A 197 17.12 3.39 6.63
C LEU A 197 17.36 1.88 6.57
N PHE A 198 16.43 1.06 7.07
CA PHE A 198 16.50 -0.41 6.97
C PHE A 198 16.48 -0.87 5.51
N ALA A 199 15.64 -0.28 4.67
CA ALA A 199 15.60 -0.57 3.23
C ALA A 199 16.93 -0.20 2.53
N LEU A 200 17.52 0.96 2.85
CA LEU A 200 18.82 1.39 2.30
C LEU A 200 19.96 0.46 2.71
N LEU A 201 19.94 -0.04 3.94
CA LEU A 201 20.93 -0.98 4.46
C LEU A 201 20.64 -2.43 4.06
N GLN A 202 19.46 -2.72 3.48
CA GLN A 202 18.97 -4.06 3.11
C GLN A 202 18.87 -5.00 4.33
N VAL A 203 18.31 -4.50 5.43
CA VAL A 203 18.13 -5.22 6.68
C VAL A 203 16.67 -5.18 7.11
N SER A 204 16.25 -6.15 7.94
CA SER A 204 14.85 -6.30 8.36
C SER A 204 14.58 -5.80 9.79
N ASP A 205 15.61 -5.60 10.60
CA ASP A 205 15.45 -5.18 11.99
C ASP A 205 16.56 -4.23 12.45
N ARG A 206 16.36 -3.66 13.64
CA ARG A 206 17.25 -2.70 14.25
C ARG A 206 18.63 -3.25 14.54
N THR A 207 18.72 -4.48 15.04
CA THR A 207 19.99 -5.12 15.41
C THR A 207 20.83 -5.33 14.17
N GLN A 208 20.23 -5.82 13.09
CA GLN A 208 20.88 -5.96 11.80
C GLN A 208 21.32 -4.61 11.23
N ALA A 209 20.49 -3.55 11.39
CA ALA A 209 20.85 -2.22 10.90
C ALA A 209 22.10 -1.67 11.57
N VAL A 210 22.22 -1.83 12.88
CA VAL A 210 23.41 -1.40 13.64
C VAL A 210 24.63 -2.25 13.27
N ALA A 211 24.49 -3.56 13.19
CA ALA A 211 25.59 -4.46 12.80
C ALA A 211 26.09 -4.16 11.38
N GLU A 212 25.19 -3.92 10.43
CA GLU A 212 25.51 -3.59 9.04
C GLU A 212 26.18 -2.20 8.94
N ALA A 213 25.71 -1.25 9.75
CA ALA A 213 26.31 0.08 9.82
C ALA A 213 27.76 0.06 10.35
N MET A 214 28.04 -0.74 11.38
CA MET A 214 29.39 -0.96 11.88
C MET A 214 30.26 -1.68 10.83
N ARG A 215 29.72 -2.71 10.17
CA ARG A 215 30.41 -3.45 9.11
C ARG A 215 30.82 -2.53 7.94
N ARG A 216 29.93 -1.61 7.55
CA ARG A 216 30.18 -0.62 6.47
C ARG A 216 30.94 0.62 6.94
N ARG A 217 31.30 0.71 8.23
CA ARG A 217 31.97 1.89 8.85
C ARG A 217 31.16 3.19 8.65
N LEU A 218 29.86 3.11 8.73
CA LEU A 218 28.95 4.25 8.62
C LEU A 218 28.75 4.97 9.96
N ILE A 219 29.03 4.28 11.06
CA ILE A 219 29.04 4.72 12.45
C ILE A 219 30.24 4.08 13.15
N ASP A 220 30.73 4.74 14.22
CA ASP A 220 31.81 4.26 15.11
C ASP A 220 31.26 3.37 16.22
#